data_6a614e7120492e4964d0128f38c25607
#
_entry.id   6a614e7120492e4964d0128f38c25607
#
_cell.length_a   1.000
_cell.length_b   1.000
_cell.length_c   1.000
_cell.angle_alpha   90.00
_cell.angle_beta   90.00
_cell.angle_gamma   90.00
#
_symmetry.space_group_name_H-M   'P 1'
#
loop_
_entity.id
_entity.type
_entity.pdbx_description
1 polymer ?
#
loop_
_entity_poly.entity_id
_entity_poly.type
_entity_poly.pdbx_seq_one_letter_code
_entity_poly.pdbx_strand_id
1 'polypeptide(L)'
;MKKHIIYFLMLLPAVFIASGCQKYETGNPPASTVANFTFSTSNSGKAPCVVTFTNTSLNAAGYLWDFGNGQTSTEANPTATYNTPGFYTVKLTCTAVNDVYYNQLVKTAVINVRDPNAGLAQVLYYTTCATAGGAVHMVVLNDDGIAHVQDFAPVTLVKPYGITTDTSNKKVYVSDYSVNAIYRFDADGTNPLKILDITIFPALDAPEGLMVAGDKLYWGQPGGIYRSNLDGTSPELYKSSIDYPADMHYDPVGNKIYAVVDMEDGTGGYFSMNFDGSNLVNHIPGVDGLAIEVNVATGKAYFAGYAVAGTAMPDNGIYTSNIDGTQVQKIGEYGLKATWGVAIDDKRGKLFWSFKNSNYAPDGKIIRANLDGTGKEDWITGINPQAMQAVWIKL
;
A
#
# COMPACT_ATOMS: atom_id res chain seq x y z
N MET A 1 23.91 -83.94 55.60
CA MET A 1 24.93 -83.14 54.95
C MET A 1 24.63 -81.67 55.24
N LYS A 2 25.34 -81.10 56.20
CA LYS A 2 25.19 -79.63 56.55
C LYS A 2 26.28 -78.86 55.87
N LYS A 3 25.91 -77.90 55.00
CA LYS A 3 26.86 -76.97 54.35
C LYS A 3 27.01 -75.70 55.24
N HIS A 4 28.22 -75.48 55.71
CA HIS A 4 28.59 -74.28 56.46
C HIS A 4 28.90 -73.17 55.38
N ILE A 5 28.25 -72.03 55.49
CA ILE A 5 28.55 -70.82 54.75
C ILE A 5 29.39 -69.94 55.67
N ILE A 6 30.63 -69.68 55.27
CA ILE A 6 31.58 -68.77 55.91
C ILE A 6 31.38 -67.37 55.35
N TYR A 7 30.97 -66.46 56.24
CA TYR A 7 30.89 -65.03 55.91
C TYR A 7 32.29 -64.39 56.03
N PHE A 8 32.81 -63.88 54.93
CA PHE A 8 34.06 -63.12 54.94
C PHE A 8 33.70 -61.63 55.16
N LEU A 9 34.03 -61.09 56.33
CA LEU A 9 33.79 -59.69 56.68
C LEU A 9 34.95 -58.89 56.13
N MET A 10 34.77 -58.15 54.96
CA MET A 10 35.72 -57.21 54.48
C MET A 10 35.60 -55.91 55.27
N LEU A 11 36.60 -55.59 56.09
CA LEU A 11 36.78 -54.25 56.65
C LEU A 11 37.28 -53.33 55.55
N LEU A 12 36.48 -52.37 55.07
CA LEU A 12 36.94 -51.26 54.28
C LEU A 12 37.48 -50.18 55.22
N PRO A 13 38.68 -49.63 54.95
CA PRO A 13 39.17 -48.51 55.74
C PRO A 13 38.34 -47.27 55.32
N ALA A 14 37.77 -46.59 56.31
CA ALA A 14 37.13 -45.29 56.14
C ALA A 14 38.21 -44.23 55.79
N VAL A 15 38.28 -43.84 54.53
CA VAL A 15 39.08 -42.65 54.13
C VAL A 15 38.24 -41.42 54.52
N PHE A 16 38.64 -40.76 55.60
CA PHE A 16 38.17 -39.42 55.92
C PHE A 16 38.73 -38.44 54.88
N ILE A 17 37.92 -38.10 53.90
CA ILE A 17 38.17 -36.94 53.07
C ILE A 17 37.80 -35.73 53.93
N ALA A 18 38.82 -35.07 54.49
CA ALA A 18 38.66 -33.76 55.07
C ALA A 18 38.30 -32.82 53.91
N SER A 19 37.00 -32.60 53.65
CA SER A 19 36.58 -31.46 52.83
C SER A 19 36.93 -30.19 53.58
N GLY A 20 38.04 -29.59 53.19
CA GLY A 20 38.38 -28.26 53.65
C GLY A 20 37.25 -27.32 53.32
N CYS A 21 36.59 -26.80 54.34
CA CYS A 21 35.76 -25.62 54.19
C CYS A 21 36.66 -24.53 53.61
N GLN A 22 36.56 -24.27 52.32
CA GLN A 22 37.09 -23.03 51.78
C GLN A 22 36.35 -21.89 52.49
N LYS A 23 37.12 -21.13 53.25
CA LYS A 23 36.67 -19.89 53.86
C LYS A 23 36.23 -18.97 52.75
N TYR A 24 34.93 -18.86 52.53
CA TYR A 24 34.40 -17.85 51.63
C TYR A 24 34.83 -16.48 52.18
N GLU A 25 35.64 -15.79 51.46
CA GLU A 25 35.94 -14.39 51.73
C GLU A 25 34.60 -13.65 51.72
N THR A 26 34.30 -12.88 52.77
CA THR A 26 33.09 -12.07 52.89
C THR A 26 33.19 -10.80 52.02
N GLY A 27 33.45 -10.99 50.75
CA GLY A 27 33.25 -9.96 49.73
C GLY A 27 31.77 -9.98 49.28
N ASN A 28 31.18 -8.82 49.02
CA ASN A 28 29.86 -8.78 48.41
C ASN A 28 29.86 -9.67 47.16
N PRO A 29 28.87 -10.55 46.98
CA PRO A 29 28.79 -11.38 45.81
C PRO A 29 28.79 -10.45 44.56
N PRO A 30 29.48 -10.86 43.48
CA PRO A 30 29.47 -10.06 42.25
C PRO A 30 28.04 -9.85 41.79
N ALA A 31 27.76 -8.66 41.28
CA ALA A 31 26.42 -8.29 40.85
C ALA A 31 25.95 -9.19 39.72
N SER A 32 24.77 -9.77 39.87
CA SER A 32 24.13 -10.66 38.89
C SER A 32 23.83 -9.94 37.57
N THR A 33 24.01 -10.63 36.44
CA THR A 33 23.56 -10.16 35.14
C THR A 33 22.05 -10.37 35.03
N VAL A 34 21.32 -9.34 34.66
CA VAL A 34 19.86 -9.41 34.44
C VAL A 34 19.54 -8.82 33.07
N ALA A 35 19.07 -9.67 32.16
CA ALA A 35 18.57 -9.23 30.86
C ALA A 35 17.24 -8.51 31.02
N ASN A 36 17.12 -7.30 30.50
CA ASN A 36 15.86 -6.56 30.48
C ASN A 36 15.87 -5.51 29.37
N PHE A 37 14.68 -5.19 28.85
CA PHE A 37 14.49 -4.16 27.84
C PHE A 37 13.06 -3.64 27.83
N THR A 38 12.91 -2.45 27.26
CA THR A 38 11.63 -1.86 26.84
C THR A 38 11.64 -1.64 25.33
N PHE A 39 10.51 -1.33 24.73
CA PHE A 39 10.41 -1.01 23.31
C PHE A 39 9.31 -0.01 23.04
N SER A 40 9.44 0.70 21.91
CA SER A 40 8.42 1.56 21.33
C SER A 40 8.18 1.17 19.86
N THR A 41 6.99 1.45 19.35
CA THR A 41 6.60 1.12 17.98
C THR A 41 6.29 2.38 17.19
N SER A 42 6.72 2.45 15.93
CA SER A 42 6.26 3.44 14.96
C SER A 42 4.87 3.09 14.43
N ASN A 43 4.26 3.98 13.66
CA ASN A 43 2.98 3.75 12.96
C ASN A 43 1.88 3.15 13.86
N SER A 44 1.86 3.56 15.14
CA SER A 44 0.94 3.03 16.15
C SER A 44 0.94 1.48 16.23
N GLY A 45 2.05 0.83 15.89
CA GLY A 45 2.19 -0.64 15.85
C GLY A 45 1.50 -1.32 14.67
N LYS A 46 1.17 -0.62 13.59
CA LYS A 46 0.66 -1.20 12.34
C LYS A 46 1.80 -1.47 11.37
N ALA A 47 1.71 -2.55 10.61
CA ALA A 47 2.67 -2.87 9.55
C ALA A 47 2.61 -1.82 8.39
N PRO A 48 3.75 -1.44 7.78
CA PRO A 48 5.12 -1.69 8.25
C PRO A 48 5.42 -0.92 9.54
N CYS A 49 6.06 -1.59 10.50
CA CYS A 49 6.32 -1.04 11.83
C CYS A 49 7.80 -1.13 12.17
N VAL A 50 8.42 -0.02 12.52
CA VAL A 50 9.76 0.00 13.11
C VAL A 50 9.63 -0.05 14.62
N VAL A 51 10.30 -1.00 15.24
CA VAL A 51 10.37 -1.14 16.70
C VAL A 51 11.75 -0.73 17.16
N THR A 52 11.81 0.22 18.09
CA THR A 52 13.03 0.67 18.74
C THR A 52 13.13 0.03 20.11
N PHE A 53 14.22 -0.69 20.36
CA PHE A 53 14.47 -1.35 21.64
C PHE A 53 15.40 -0.49 22.49
N THR A 54 15.06 -0.36 23.76
CA THR A 54 15.89 0.27 24.78
C THR A 54 16.32 -0.80 25.78
N ASN A 55 17.60 -1.09 25.79
CA ASN A 55 18.19 -2.07 26.68
C ASN A 55 18.29 -1.51 28.12
N THR A 56 17.74 -2.24 29.06
CA THR A 56 17.80 -1.92 30.49
C THR A 56 18.43 -3.05 31.30
N SER A 57 19.24 -3.89 30.63
CA SER A 57 19.96 -5.00 31.28
C SER A 57 21.01 -4.48 32.27
N LEU A 58 21.26 -5.23 33.33
CA LEU A 58 22.24 -4.93 34.34
C LEU A 58 23.41 -5.90 34.22
N ASN A 59 24.65 -5.39 34.40
CA ASN A 59 25.89 -6.15 34.48
C ASN A 59 26.10 -7.15 33.32
N ALA A 60 25.73 -6.76 32.09
CA ALA A 60 25.91 -7.55 30.88
C ALA A 60 27.21 -7.15 30.16
N ALA A 61 27.98 -8.15 29.71
CA ALA A 61 29.20 -7.96 28.90
C ALA A 61 28.91 -7.91 27.40
N GLY A 62 27.75 -8.41 26.95
CA GLY A 62 27.33 -8.43 25.54
C GLY A 62 25.84 -8.75 25.38
N TYR A 63 25.36 -8.56 24.17
CA TYR A 63 23.94 -8.72 23.82
C TYR A 63 23.81 -9.52 22.53
N LEU A 64 22.76 -10.34 22.48
CA LEU A 64 22.28 -10.99 21.26
C LEU A 64 20.76 -10.89 21.23
N TRP A 65 20.26 -10.18 20.24
CA TRP A 65 18.87 -10.03 19.95
C TRP A 65 18.43 -10.99 18.86
N ASP A 66 17.30 -11.62 19.05
CA ASP A 66 16.51 -12.30 18.01
C ASP A 66 15.13 -11.62 17.99
N PHE A 67 14.77 -11.03 16.85
CA PHE A 67 13.56 -10.25 16.74
C PHE A 67 12.32 -11.09 16.36
N GLY A 68 12.49 -12.41 16.17
CA GLY A 68 11.41 -13.31 15.82
C GLY A 68 10.92 -13.18 14.37
N ASN A 69 11.56 -12.32 13.56
CA ASN A 69 11.27 -12.11 12.14
C ASN A 69 12.43 -12.56 11.23
N GLY A 70 13.36 -13.35 11.76
CA GLY A 70 14.57 -13.82 11.08
C GLY A 70 15.76 -12.84 11.14
N GLN A 71 15.58 -11.66 11.72
CA GLN A 71 16.67 -10.68 11.93
C GLN A 71 17.24 -10.84 13.34
N THR A 72 18.54 -10.53 13.48
CA THR A 72 19.27 -10.51 14.75
C THR A 72 20.13 -9.26 14.87
N SER A 73 20.57 -8.90 16.10
CA SER A 73 21.51 -7.81 16.34
C SER A 73 22.35 -8.07 17.60
N THR A 74 23.53 -7.48 17.65
CA THR A 74 24.40 -7.44 18.83
C THR A 74 24.55 -6.02 19.41
N GLU A 75 23.86 -5.05 18.86
CA GLU A 75 23.84 -3.67 19.33
C GLU A 75 23.17 -3.56 20.71
N ALA A 76 23.58 -2.56 21.49
CA ALA A 76 22.96 -2.34 22.79
C ALA A 76 21.48 -1.91 22.68
N ASN A 77 21.17 -1.00 21.76
CA ASN A 77 19.81 -0.46 21.54
C ASN A 77 19.46 -0.54 20.04
N PRO A 78 19.09 -1.72 19.53
CA PRO A 78 18.82 -1.91 18.12
C PRO A 78 17.42 -1.43 17.71
N THR A 79 17.18 -1.40 16.40
CA THR A 79 15.87 -1.31 15.79
C THR A 79 15.60 -2.55 14.94
N ALA A 80 14.32 -2.92 14.79
CA ALA A 80 13.90 -3.95 13.84
C ALA A 80 12.64 -3.51 13.09
N THR A 81 12.55 -3.87 11.80
CA THR A 81 11.39 -3.56 10.96
C THR A 81 10.55 -4.80 10.75
N TYR A 82 9.24 -4.66 10.94
CA TYR A 82 8.24 -5.71 10.74
C TYR A 82 7.29 -5.27 9.63
N ASN A 83 7.42 -5.89 8.46
CA ASN A 83 6.65 -5.52 7.27
C ASN A 83 5.29 -6.20 7.19
N THR A 84 5.07 -7.29 7.92
CA THR A 84 3.82 -8.05 7.92
C THR A 84 3.16 -8.05 9.30
N PRO A 85 1.83 -8.05 9.37
CA PRO A 85 1.11 -8.25 10.64
C PRO A 85 1.44 -9.60 11.27
N GLY A 86 1.44 -9.65 12.61
CA GLY A 86 1.69 -10.88 13.33
C GLY A 86 2.14 -10.66 14.77
N PHE A 87 2.31 -11.76 15.48
CA PHE A 87 2.90 -11.78 16.81
C PHE A 87 4.35 -12.25 16.70
N TYR A 88 5.27 -11.41 17.13
CA TYR A 88 6.71 -11.69 17.06
C TYR A 88 7.27 -11.82 18.47
N THR A 89 7.88 -12.95 18.77
CA THR A 89 8.56 -13.15 20.06
C THR A 89 9.99 -12.65 19.95
N VAL A 90 10.27 -11.51 20.57
CA VAL A 90 11.61 -10.95 20.65
C VAL A 90 12.32 -11.55 21.86
N LYS A 91 13.58 -11.94 21.66
CA LYS A 91 14.44 -12.53 22.68
C LYS A 91 15.73 -11.74 22.77
N LEU A 92 16.03 -11.20 23.94
CA LEU A 92 17.35 -10.68 24.29
C LEU A 92 18.09 -11.73 25.11
N THR A 93 19.30 -12.11 24.69
CA THR A 93 20.23 -12.93 25.45
C THR A 93 21.44 -12.06 25.83
N CYS A 94 21.75 -11.97 27.11
CA CYS A 94 22.92 -11.26 27.62
C CYS A 94 24.08 -12.22 27.89
N THR A 95 25.28 -11.80 27.58
CA THR A 95 26.49 -12.46 28.09
C THR A 95 26.79 -11.94 29.50
N ALA A 96 26.98 -12.84 30.45
CA ALA A 96 27.26 -12.48 31.81
C ALA A 96 28.71 -11.91 31.93
N VAL A 97 28.89 -10.91 32.78
CA VAL A 97 30.24 -10.45 33.19
C VAL A 97 30.94 -11.51 34.06
N ASN A 98 30.15 -12.31 34.79
CA ASN A 98 30.63 -13.38 35.66
C ASN A 98 29.66 -14.56 35.58
N ASP A 99 30.16 -15.72 35.19
CA ASP A 99 29.42 -16.98 34.96
C ASP A 99 29.27 -17.87 36.22
N VAL A 100 29.82 -17.45 37.35
CA VAL A 100 29.77 -18.20 38.61
C VAL A 100 28.40 -18.05 39.31
N TYR A 101 27.64 -16.98 39.06
CA TYR A 101 26.38 -16.68 39.70
C TYR A 101 25.20 -16.86 38.74
N TYR A 102 24.12 -17.47 39.21
CA TYR A 102 22.89 -17.64 38.46
C TYR A 102 22.26 -16.28 38.14
N ASN A 103 22.05 -16.06 36.84
CA ASN A 103 21.61 -14.80 36.29
C ASN A 103 20.40 -15.04 35.39
N GLN A 104 19.51 -14.09 35.30
CA GLN A 104 18.49 -14.08 34.29
C GLN A 104 19.10 -13.57 32.97
N LEU A 105 19.73 -14.47 32.19
CA LEU A 105 20.44 -14.11 30.96
C LEU A 105 19.53 -13.88 29.76
N VAL A 106 18.26 -14.23 29.86
CA VAL A 106 17.31 -14.15 28.75
C VAL A 106 16.07 -13.37 29.17
N LYS A 107 15.68 -12.44 28.33
CA LYS A 107 14.40 -11.73 28.39
C LYS A 107 13.66 -11.91 27.09
N THR A 108 12.36 -12.22 27.15
CA THR A 108 11.48 -12.27 25.99
C THR A 108 10.34 -11.27 26.14
N ALA A 109 9.84 -10.78 25.01
CA ALA A 109 8.60 -10.01 24.93
C ALA A 109 7.90 -10.33 23.61
N VAL A 110 6.58 -10.24 23.59
CA VAL A 110 5.80 -10.41 22.36
C VAL A 110 5.42 -9.04 21.83
N ILE A 111 5.73 -8.79 20.56
CA ILE A 111 5.31 -7.61 19.84
C ILE A 111 4.13 -7.99 18.95
N ASN A 112 3.02 -7.29 19.10
CA ASN A 112 1.86 -7.41 18.23
C ASN A 112 1.92 -6.32 17.15
N VAL A 113 2.28 -6.73 15.94
CA VAL A 113 2.21 -5.87 14.74
C VAL A 113 0.85 -6.06 14.10
N ARG A 114 0.05 -4.99 14.11
CA ARG A 114 -1.35 -5.03 13.68
C ARG A 114 -1.46 -4.91 12.16
N ASP A 115 -2.51 -5.51 11.60
CA ASP A 115 -2.90 -5.27 10.22
C ASP A 115 -3.32 -3.79 10.06
N PRO A 116 -2.70 -3.02 9.16
CA PRO A 116 -3.10 -1.64 8.88
C PRO A 116 -4.53 -1.55 8.36
N ASN A 117 -5.02 -2.60 7.72
CA ASN A 117 -6.34 -2.69 7.09
C ASN A 117 -7.38 -3.43 7.95
N ALA A 118 -7.06 -3.77 9.19
CA ALA A 118 -8.01 -4.47 10.08
C ALA A 118 -9.34 -3.69 10.21
N GLY A 119 -10.44 -4.32 9.83
CA GLY A 119 -11.78 -3.73 9.83
C GLY A 119 -12.07 -2.83 8.63
N LEU A 120 -11.20 -2.81 7.60
CA LEU A 120 -11.46 -2.19 6.31
C LEU A 120 -11.88 -3.26 5.29
N ALA A 121 -12.75 -2.87 4.34
CA ALA A 121 -13.01 -3.62 3.12
C ALA A 121 -12.09 -3.11 2.00
N GLN A 122 -11.62 -3.99 1.14
CA GLN A 122 -11.04 -3.58 -0.12
C GLN A 122 -12.14 -3.48 -1.17
N VAL A 123 -12.25 -2.33 -1.81
CA VAL A 123 -13.35 -2.01 -2.73
C VAL A 123 -12.78 -1.51 -4.04
N LEU A 124 -13.30 -2.00 -5.15
CA LEU A 124 -13.12 -1.41 -6.47
C LEU A 124 -14.32 -0.51 -6.76
N TYR A 125 -14.07 0.78 -6.93
CA TYR A 125 -15.02 1.74 -7.50
C TYR A 125 -14.74 1.88 -9.00
N TYR A 126 -15.78 1.98 -9.79
CA TYR A 126 -15.66 2.25 -11.22
C TYR A 126 -16.85 3.02 -11.78
N THR A 127 -16.61 3.71 -12.89
CA THR A 127 -17.65 4.45 -13.63
C THR A 127 -17.98 3.76 -14.95
N THR A 128 -19.19 4.00 -15.45
CA THR A 128 -19.63 3.54 -16.76
C THR A 128 -20.24 4.69 -17.56
N CYS A 129 -20.09 4.66 -18.88
CA CYS A 129 -20.85 5.50 -19.81
C CYS A 129 -21.93 4.70 -20.53
N ALA A 130 -23.05 5.34 -20.83
CA ALA A 130 -24.08 4.80 -21.70
C ALA A 130 -24.80 5.94 -22.42
N THR A 131 -25.52 5.63 -23.50
CA THR A 131 -26.33 6.63 -24.23
C THR A 131 -27.39 7.29 -23.32
N ALA A 132 -27.89 6.58 -22.33
CA ALA A 132 -28.87 7.08 -21.36
C ALA A 132 -28.24 7.82 -20.16
N GLY A 133 -26.91 7.94 -20.11
CA GLY A 133 -26.14 8.55 -19.02
C GLY A 133 -25.10 7.61 -18.41
N GLY A 134 -24.21 8.16 -17.60
CA GLY A 134 -23.20 7.42 -16.86
C GLY A 134 -23.67 7.00 -15.47
N ALA A 135 -22.96 6.06 -14.87
CA ALA A 135 -23.22 5.59 -13.52
C ALA A 135 -21.91 5.33 -12.75
N VAL A 136 -22.03 5.23 -11.43
CA VAL A 136 -20.94 4.84 -10.52
C VAL A 136 -21.31 3.53 -9.85
N HIS A 137 -20.35 2.66 -9.71
CA HIS A 137 -20.54 1.32 -9.17
C HIS A 137 -19.43 1.01 -8.16
N MET A 138 -19.68 0.09 -7.25
CA MET A 138 -18.68 -0.49 -6.38
C MET A 138 -18.75 -2.01 -6.34
N VAL A 139 -17.61 -2.64 -6.11
CA VAL A 139 -17.48 -4.08 -5.86
C VAL A 139 -16.60 -4.27 -4.63
N VAL A 140 -17.12 -4.98 -3.62
CA VAL A 140 -16.28 -5.44 -2.51
C VAL A 140 -15.44 -6.60 -3.02
N LEU A 141 -14.11 -6.43 -2.96
CA LEU A 141 -13.16 -7.44 -3.42
C LEU A 141 -13.04 -8.54 -2.38
N ASN A 142 -13.62 -9.68 -2.68
CA ASN A 142 -13.66 -10.88 -1.83
C ASN A 142 -12.73 -11.96 -2.39
N ASP A 143 -12.42 -12.96 -1.54
CA ASP A 143 -11.58 -14.09 -1.93
C ASP A 143 -12.35 -15.15 -2.76
N ASP A 144 -13.67 -15.01 -2.91
CA ASP A 144 -14.51 -15.86 -3.79
C ASP A 144 -14.29 -15.56 -5.29
N GLY A 145 -13.66 -14.42 -5.60
CA GLY A 145 -13.39 -14.00 -6.98
C GLY A 145 -14.63 -13.50 -7.76
N ILE A 146 -15.79 -13.45 -7.14
CA ILE A 146 -17.05 -13.04 -7.77
C ILE A 146 -17.23 -11.52 -7.65
N ALA A 147 -17.67 -10.87 -8.73
CA ALA A 147 -18.00 -9.44 -8.72
C ALA A 147 -19.43 -9.22 -8.19
N HIS A 148 -19.55 -8.90 -6.91
CA HIS A 148 -20.81 -8.47 -6.30
C HIS A 148 -20.97 -6.96 -6.50
N VAL A 149 -21.55 -6.56 -7.63
CA VAL A 149 -21.70 -5.16 -8.02
C VAL A 149 -22.84 -4.51 -7.24
N GLN A 150 -22.57 -3.32 -6.71
CA GLN A 150 -23.55 -2.43 -6.10
C GLN A 150 -23.55 -1.10 -6.85
N ASP A 151 -24.70 -0.63 -7.27
CA ASP A 151 -24.87 0.65 -7.94
C ASP A 151 -24.98 1.78 -6.90
N PHE A 152 -24.43 2.94 -7.24
CA PHE A 152 -24.58 4.15 -6.47
C PHE A 152 -25.95 4.79 -6.67
N ALA A 153 -26.31 5.69 -5.74
CA ALA A 153 -27.50 6.51 -5.91
C ALA A 153 -27.45 7.27 -7.25
N PRO A 154 -28.54 7.28 -8.02
CA PRO A 154 -28.53 7.83 -9.36
C PRO A 154 -28.28 9.34 -9.35
N VAL A 155 -27.37 9.78 -10.22
CA VAL A 155 -27.19 11.17 -10.62
C VAL A 155 -27.11 11.23 -12.13
N THR A 156 -27.34 12.42 -12.70
CA THR A 156 -27.20 12.60 -14.15
C THR A 156 -25.72 12.80 -14.46
N LEU A 157 -25.01 11.73 -14.81
CA LEU A 157 -23.67 11.75 -15.37
C LEU A 157 -23.73 11.52 -16.88
N VAL A 158 -22.80 12.09 -17.63
CA VAL A 158 -22.71 11.91 -19.08
C VAL A 158 -21.43 11.17 -19.46
N LYS A 159 -20.27 11.72 -19.07
CA LYS A 159 -18.95 11.10 -19.28
C LYS A 159 -18.12 11.14 -18.00
N PRO A 160 -18.34 10.22 -17.06
CA PRO A 160 -17.59 10.17 -15.82
C PRO A 160 -16.21 9.54 -16.07
N TYR A 161 -15.18 10.37 -16.29
CA TYR A 161 -13.84 9.94 -16.68
C TYR A 161 -12.85 9.79 -15.52
N GLY A 162 -13.05 10.48 -14.40
CA GLY A 162 -12.21 10.35 -13.22
C GLY A 162 -12.98 9.86 -12.00
N ILE A 163 -12.31 9.08 -11.16
CA ILE A 163 -12.83 8.64 -9.86
C ILE A 163 -11.71 8.61 -8.84
N THR A 164 -11.98 9.10 -7.63
CA THR A 164 -11.04 9.05 -6.51
C THR A 164 -11.78 8.96 -5.17
N THR A 165 -11.06 8.60 -4.11
CA THR A 165 -11.63 8.38 -2.79
C THR A 165 -10.90 9.17 -1.71
N ASP A 166 -11.66 9.70 -0.76
CA ASP A 166 -11.20 10.10 0.56
C ASP A 166 -11.58 9.00 1.55
N THR A 167 -10.64 8.12 1.82
CA THR A 167 -10.86 6.97 2.69
C THR A 167 -11.04 7.38 4.16
N SER A 168 -10.50 8.53 4.56
CA SER A 168 -10.59 9.07 5.91
C SER A 168 -12.00 9.58 6.23
N ASN A 169 -12.60 10.30 5.28
CA ASN A 169 -13.95 10.84 5.42
C ASN A 169 -15.03 10.00 4.75
N LYS A 170 -14.65 8.82 4.22
CA LYS A 170 -15.55 7.88 3.53
C LYS A 170 -16.32 8.54 2.38
N LYS A 171 -15.61 9.21 1.48
CA LYS A 171 -16.18 9.88 0.31
C LYS A 171 -15.57 9.35 -0.98
N VAL A 172 -16.39 9.36 -2.03
CA VAL A 172 -16.00 9.07 -3.42
C VAL A 172 -16.26 10.32 -4.25
N TYR A 173 -15.33 10.69 -5.09
CA TYR A 173 -15.41 11.82 -6.00
C TYR A 173 -15.38 11.33 -7.44
N VAL A 174 -16.20 11.93 -8.30
CA VAL A 174 -16.31 11.58 -9.71
C VAL A 174 -16.33 12.86 -10.53
N SER A 175 -15.45 12.95 -11.54
CA SER A 175 -15.49 14.02 -12.54
C SER A 175 -16.40 13.63 -13.70
N ASP A 176 -17.16 14.57 -14.21
CA ASP A 176 -17.92 14.43 -15.46
C ASP A 176 -17.38 15.42 -16.48
N TYR A 177 -16.60 14.89 -17.39
CA TYR A 177 -15.94 15.60 -18.48
C TYR A 177 -16.90 16.44 -19.33
N SER A 178 -18.06 15.88 -19.70
CA SER A 178 -18.96 16.51 -20.67
C SER A 178 -19.82 17.64 -20.11
N VAL A 179 -20.07 17.64 -18.82
CA VAL A 179 -20.90 18.66 -18.16
C VAL A 179 -20.08 19.58 -17.24
N ASN A 180 -18.75 19.48 -17.30
CA ASN A 180 -17.83 20.29 -16.50
C ASN A 180 -18.26 20.31 -15.03
N ALA A 181 -18.30 19.13 -14.40
CA ALA A 181 -18.74 19.00 -13.03
C ALA A 181 -17.93 17.95 -12.24
N ILE A 182 -17.87 18.13 -10.92
CA ILE A 182 -17.34 17.13 -10.00
C ILE A 182 -18.40 16.84 -8.95
N TYR A 183 -18.66 15.55 -8.75
CA TYR A 183 -19.62 15.02 -7.80
C TYR A 183 -18.92 14.33 -6.64
N ARG A 184 -19.55 14.35 -5.48
CA ARG A 184 -19.15 13.63 -4.28
C ARG A 184 -20.30 12.74 -3.80
N PHE A 185 -19.95 11.52 -3.37
CA PHE A 185 -20.86 10.53 -2.77
C PHE A 185 -20.31 10.10 -1.41
N ASP A 186 -21.14 9.51 -0.58
CA ASP A 186 -20.65 8.67 0.51
C ASP A 186 -20.06 7.37 -0.06
N ALA A 187 -19.16 6.71 0.68
CA ALA A 187 -18.46 5.52 0.20
C ALA A 187 -19.39 4.33 -0.11
N ASP A 188 -20.57 4.30 0.52
CA ASP A 188 -21.64 3.33 0.26
C ASP A 188 -22.53 3.68 -0.95
N GLY A 189 -22.20 4.75 -1.65
CA GLY A 189 -22.92 5.22 -2.84
C GLY A 189 -24.11 6.11 -2.56
N THR A 190 -24.37 6.49 -1.31
CA THR A 190 -25.47 7.39 -0.93
C THR A 190 -25.05 8.87 -0.98
N ASN A 191 -26.03 9.77 -0.77
CA ASN A 191 -25.85 11.21 -0.62
C ASN A 191 -25.06 11.89 -1.75
N PRO A 192 -25.45 11.73 -3.03
CA PRO A 192 -24.79 12.39 -4.15
C PRO A 192 -24.92 13.92 -4.02
N LEU A 193 -23.81 14.61 -4.24
CA LEU A 193 -23.72 16.06 -4.22
C LEU A 193 -22.81 16.54 -5.34
N LYS A 194 -23.28 17.45 -6.19
CA LYS A 194 -22.42 18.19 -7.12
C LYS A 194 -21.68 19.27 -6.32
N ILE A 195 -20.36 19.17 -6.24
CA ILE A 195 -19.53 20.08 -5.42
C ILE A 195 -18.82 21.15 -6.25
N LEU A 196 -18.62 20.91 -7.54
CA LEU A 196 -18.04 21.86 -8.51
C LEU A 196 -18.79 21.80 -9.82
N ASP A 197 -19.00 22.98 -10.41
CA ASP A 197 -19.42 23.18 -11.80
C ASP A 197 -18.98 24.57 -12.28
N ILE A 198 -19.27 24.90 -13.53
CA ILE A 198 -18.93 26.20 -14.14
C ILE A 198 -19.59 27.39 -13.44
N THR A 199 -20.63 27.22 -12.63
CA THR A 199 -21.25 28.31 -11.87
C THR A 199 -20.47 28.63 -10.61
N ILE A 200 -19.81 27.63 -10.03
CA ILE A 200 -18.95 27.75 -8.83
C ILE A 200 -17.53 28.14 -9.26
N PHE A 201 -17.01 27.50 -10.31
CA PHE A 201 -15.68 27.75 -10.85
C PHE A 201 -15.76 27.90 -12.38
N PRO A 202 -15.89 29.11 -12.92
CA PRO A 202 -16.04 29.35 -14.37
C PRO A 202 -14.88 28.85 -15.25
N ALA A 203 -13.69 28.60 -14.66
CA ALA A 203 -12.55 28.01 -15.35
C ALA A 203 -12.53 26.47 -15.31
N LEU A 204 -13.56 25.81 -14.75
CA LEU A 204 -13.68 24.34 -14.81
C LEU A 204 -13.98 23.93 -16.24
N ASP A 205 -13.07 23.16 -16.83
CA ASP A 205 -13.16 22.73 -18.22
C ASP A 205 -12.72 21.28 -18.35
N ALA A 206 -13.61 20.43 -18.85
CA ALA A 206 -13.32 19.03 -19.14
C ALA A 206 -12.50 18.30 -18.05
N PRO A 207 -12.94 18.27 -16.76
CA PRO A 207 -12.19 17.65 -15.70
C PRO A 207 -12.09 16.12 -15.91
N GLU A 208 -10.87 15.59 -15.89
CA GLU A 208 -10.56 14.16 -16.03
C GLU A 208 -10.10 13.53 -14.73
N GLY A 209 -8.87 13.04 -14.68
CA GLY A 209 -8.33 12.33 -13.53
C GLY A 209 -8.44 13.11 -12.23
N LEU A 210 -8.87 12.40 -11.19
CA LEU A 210 -9.05 12.94 -9.84
C LEU A 210 -8.05 12.32 -8.89
N MET A 211 -7.64 13.11 -7.89
CA MET A 211 -6.78 12.64 -6.81
C MET A 211 -7.15 13.35 -5.51
N VAL A 212 -7.29 12.60 -4.42
CA VAL A 212 -7.34 13.17 -3.07
C VAL A 212 -5.97 13.04 -2.41
N ALA A 213 -5.44 14.16 -1.92
CA ALA A 213 -4.19 14.17 -1.17
C ALA A 213 -4.28 15.20 -0.03
N GLY A 214 -4.03 14.73 1.20
CA GLY A 214 -4.24 15.54 2.41
C GLY A 214 -5.71 15.94 2.58
N ASP A 215 -5.97 17.22 2.68
CA ASP A 215 -7.30 17.82 2.84
C ASP A 215 -7.83 18.47 1.54
N LYS A 216 -7.25 18.10 0.38
CA LYS A 216 -7.57 18.69 -0.92
C LYS A 216 -7.97 17.63 -1.95
N LEU A 217 -8.88 18.06 -2.84
CA LEU A 217 -9.22 17.38 -4.07
C LEU A 217 -8.43 18.04 -5.22
N TYR A 218 -7.78 17.24 -6.05
CA TYR A 218 -7.04 17.65 -7.23
C TYR A 218 -7.71 17.07 -8.47
N TRP A 219 -7.64 17.80 -9.60
CA TRP A 219 -8.10 17.30 -10.90
C TRP A 219 -7.22 17.82 -12.02
N GLY A 220 -7.14 17.00 -13.10
CA GLY A 220 -6.56 17.35 -14.37
C GLY A 220 -7.59 17.99 -15.28
N GLN A 221 -7.20 19.04 -16.00
CA GLN A 221 -7.97 19.64 -17.09
C GLN A 221 -7.03 20.42 -18.01
N PRO A 222 -7.48 20.96 -19.18
CA PRO A 222 -6.67 21.86 -19.99
C PRO A 222 -6.08 22.99 -19.16
N GLY A 223 -4.77 23.22 -19.31
CA GLY A 223 -4.03 24.24 -18.57
C GLY A 223 -3.38 23.76 -17.28
N GLY A 224 -3.60 22.51 -16.85
CA GLY A 224 -2.84 21.96 -15.73
C GLY A 224 -3.58 21.14 -14.71
N ILE A 225 -2.97 21.01 -13.54
CA ILE A 225 -3.57 20.43 -12.33
C ILE A 225 -4.20 21.56 -11.51
N TYR A 226 -5.45 21.39 -11.18
CA TYR A 226 -6.20 22.28 -10.28
C TYR A 226 -6.50 21.57 -8.96
N ARG A 227 -6.88 22.35 -7.96
CA ARG A 227 -7.29 21.80 -6.66
C ARG A 227 -8.36 22.65 -5.97
N SER A 228 -9.06 22.05 -5.02
CA SER A 228 -10.00 22.73 -4.11
C SER A 228 -9.97 22.09 -2.73
N ASN A 229 -10.73 22.65 -1.78
CA ASN A 229 -11.11 21.90 -0.58
C ASN A 229 -11.97 20.69 -0.98
N LEU A 230 -12.07 19.70 -0.10
CA LEU A 230 -12.86 18.48 -0.32
C LEU A 230 -14.37 18.71 -0.47
N ASP A 231 -14.85 19.90 -0.12
CA ASP A 231 -16.23 20.33 -0.33
C ASP A 231 -16.44 21.14 -1.63
N GLY A 232 -15.40 21.33 -2.43
CA GLY A 232 -15.40 22.10 -3.67
C GLY A 232 -15.13 23.59 -3.48
N THR A 233 -14.97 24.08 -2.25
CA THR A 233 -14.66 25.50 -2.01
C THR A 233 -13.19 25.85 -2.35
N SER A 234 -12.92 27.13 -2.62
CA SER A 234 -11.59 27.67 -2.91
C SER A 234 -10.86 26.94 -4.06
N PRO A 235 -11.49 26.75 -5.23
CA PRO A 235 -10.80 26.16 -6.39
C PRO A 235 -9.70 27.10 -6.92
N GLU A 236 -8.54 26.52 -7.24
CA GLU A 236 -7.38 27.25 -7.76
C GLU A 236 -6.51 26.39 -8.68
N LEU A 237 -5.72 27.03 -9.54
CA LEU A 237 -4.67 26.36 -10.29
C LEU A 237 -3.55 25.96 -9.33
N TYR A 238 -3.20 24.67 -9.32
CA TYR A 238 -2.10 24.15 -8.53
C TYR A 238 -0.79 24.08 -9.31
N LYS A 239 -0.83 23.57 -10.58
CA LYS A 239 0.36 23.35 -11.40
C LYS A 239 0.04 23.47 -12.88
N SER A 240 0.68 24.44 -13.57
CA SER A 240 0.48 24.68 -15.02
C SER A 240 1.50 23.98 -15.93
N SER A 241 2.57 23.37 -15.38
CA SER A 241 3.64 22.77 -16.19
C SER A 241 3.37 21.33 -16.62
N ILE A 242 2.23 20.76 -16.27
CA ILE A 242 1.69 19.49 -16.77
C ILE A 242 0.35 19.84 -17.38
N ASP A 243 0.28 19.95 -18.70
CA ASP A 243 -0.95 20.26 -19.40
C ASP A 243 -1.78 18.99 -19.57
N TYR A 244 -3.08 19.08 -19.34
CA TYR A 244 -4.07 18.03 -19.55
C TYR A 244 -3.73 16.66 -18.90
N PRO A 245 -3.50 16.59 -17.58
CA PRO A 245 -3.28 15.31 -16.93
C PRO A 245 -4.57 14.49 -16.90
N ALA A 246 -4.54 13.36 -17.62
CA ALA A 246 -5.68 12.45 -17.76
C ALA A 246 -5.94 11.65 -16.50
N ASP A 247 -4.88 11.31 -15.77
CA ASP A 247 -5.00 10.61 -14.48
C ASP A 247 -3.79 10.86 -13.58
N MET A 248 -3.99 10.73 -12.27
CA MET A 248 -3.00 11.04 -11.24
C MET A 248 -3.07 10.07 -10.05
N HIS A 249 -1.89 9.72 -9.54
CA HIS A 249 -1.74 8.92 -8.33
C HIS A 249 -0.88 9.65 -7.30
N TYR A 250 -1.32 9.68 -6.03
CA TYR A 250 -0.56 10.24 -4.91
C TYR A 250 0.09 9.14 -4.08
N ASP A 251 1.41 9.23 -3.93
CA ASP A 251 2.20 8.42 -2.99
C ASP A 251 2.40 9.19 -1.68
N PRO A 252 1.69 8.83 -0.60
CA PRO A 252 1.84 9.51 0.69
C PRO A 252 3.16 9.18 1.41
N VAL A 253 3.84 8.09 1.04
CA VAL A 253 5.10 7.67 1.67
C VAL A 253 6.27 8.45 1.07
N GLY A 254 6.36 8.47 -0.26
CA GLY A 254 7.38 9.23 -0.99
C GLY A 254 7.04 10.72 -1.12
N ASN A 255 5.83 11.13 -0.71
CA ASN A 255 5.29 12.49 -0.87
C ASN A 255 5.42 12.98 -2.32
N LYS A 256 4.93 12.14 -3.26
CA LYS A 256 5.02 12.37 -4.71
C LYS A 256 3.67 12.25 -5.39
N ILE A 257 3.55 12.97 -6.50
CA ILE A 257 2.48 12.81 -7.47
C ILE A 257 3.06 12.14 -8.71
N TYR A 258 2.36 11.14 -9.22
CA TYR A 258 2.56 10.53 -10.53
C TYR A 258 1.38 10.88 -11.42
N ALA A 259 1.63 11.18 -12.69
CA ALA A 259 0.60 11.58 -13.63
C ALA A 259 0.89 11.04 -15.02
N VAL A 260 -0.17 10.76 -15.78
CA VAL A 260 -0.12 10.54 -17.22
C VAL A 260 -0.91 11.66 -17.92
N VAL A 261 -0.49 11.99 -19.12
CA VAL A 261 -1.00 13.13 -19.88
C VAL A 261 -1.55 12.64 -21.20
N ASP A 262 -2.80 13.06 -21.50
CA ASP A 262 -3.49 12.80 -22.78
C ASP A 262 -3.19 13.97 -23.75
N MET A 263 -2.16 13.82 -24.59
CA MET A 263 -1.75 14.81 -25.57
C MET A 263 -1.46 14.12 -26.91
N GLU A 264 -2.42 14.18 -27.81
CA GLU A 264 -2.33 13.57 -29.15
C GLU A 264 -1.16 14.07 -29.99
N ASP A 265 -0.52 15.17 -29.61
CA ASP A 265 0.62 15.80 -30.35
C ASP A 265 1.99 15.18 -29.98
N GLY A 266 2.04 14.18 -29.11
CA GLY A 266 3.28 13.52 -28.67
C GLY A 266 4.08 14.32 -27.63
N THR A 267 3.50 15.34 -27.02
CA THR A 267 4.11 16.08 -25.88
C THR A 267 3.76 15.46 -24.54
N GLY A 268 2.87 14.48 -24.52
CA GLY A 268 2.47 13.72 -23.34
C GLY A 268 3.60 12.95 -22.68
N GLY A 269 3.27 12.19 -21.66
CA GLY A 269 4.25 11.38 -20.93
C GLY A 269 3.73 10.77 -19.65
N TYR A 270 4.61 9.97 -19.04
CA TYR A 270 4.49 9.55 -17.66
C TYR A 270 5.39 10.44 -16.80
N PHE A 271 4.80 11.15 -15.87
CA PHE A 271 5.47 12.16 -15.06
C PHE A 271 5.48 11.79 -13.58
N SER A 272 6.48 12.26 -12.85
CA SER A 272 6.43 12.40 -11.40
C SER A 272 6.92 13.76 -10.95
N MET A 273 6.43 14.22 -9.81
CA MET A 273 6.91 15.42 -9.12
C MET A 273 6.76 15.25 -7.62
N ASN A 274 7.47 16.06 -6.84
CA ASN A 274 7.20 16.18 -5.41
C ASN A 274 5.80 16.76 -5.18
N PHE A 275 5.22 16.48 -4.03
CA PHE A 275 3.87 16.96 -3.69
C PHE A 275 3.76 18.50 -3.63
N ASP A 276 4.86 19.22 -3.47
CA ASP A 276 4.90 20.68 -3.58
C ASP A 276 5.01 21.21 -5.03
N GLY A 277 4.97 20.31 -6.01
CA GLY A 277 5.11 20.62 -7.43
C GLY A 277 6.54 20.84 -7.92
N SER A 278 7.55 20.65 -7.08
CA SER A 278 8.97 20.68 -7.46
C SER A 278 9.44 19.36 -8.09
N ASN A 279 10.64 19.35 -8.66
CA ASN A 279 11.29 18.15 -9.22
C ASN A 279 10.43 17.38 -10.23
N LEU A 280 9.79 18.12 -11.16
CA LEU A 280 9.03 17.51 -12.26
C LEU A 280 9.97 16.73 -13.18
N VAL A 281 9.70 15.44 -13.36
CA VAL A 281 10.44 14.54 -14.26
C VAL A 281 9.45 13.87 -15.20
N ASN A 282 9.75 13.90 -16.52
CA ASN A 282 9.06 13.07 -17.50
C ASN A 282 9.84 11.77 -17.67
N HIS A 283 9.31 10.66 -17.15
CA HIS A 283 9.97 9.36 -17.17
C HIS A 283 9.84 8.63 -18.50
N ILE A 284 8.73 8.80 -19.19
CA ILE A 284 8.46 8.18 -20.49
C ILE A 284 7.91 9.28 -21.42
N PRO A 285 8.79 10.08 -22.06
CA PRO A 285 8.36 11.18 -22.91
C PRO A 285 7.71 10.68 -24.20
N GLY A 286 6.78 11.46 -24.70
CA GLY A 286 6.13 11.25 -26.00
C GLY A 286 5.09 10.12 -25.98
N VAL A 287 4.65 9.65 -24.82
CA VAL A 287 3.54 8.70 -24.70
C VAL A 287 2.26 9.44 -24.36
N ASP A 288 1.15 8.91 -24.83
CA ASP A 288 -0.18 9.46 -24.64
C ASP A 288 -0.92 8.60 -23.62
N GLY A 289 -0.91 9.04 -22.35
CA GLY A 289 -1.35 8.27 -21.21
C GLY A 289 -2.77 8.63 -20.76
N LEU A 290 -3.59 7.62 -20.44
CA LEU A 290 -5.01 7.76 -20.11
C LEU A 290 -5.37 7.42 -18.68
N ALA A 291 -4.67 6.47 -18.08
CA ALA A 291 -4.88 6.02 -16.70
C ALA A 291 -3.58 5.57 -16.07
N ILE A 292 -3.43 5.77 -14.77
CA ILE A 292 -2.23 5.35 -14.03
C ILE A 292 -2.58 4.83 -12.64
N GLU A 293 -1.93 3.73 -12.26
CA GLU A 293 -1.90 3.24 -10.89
C GLU A 293 -0.45 2.90 -10.52
N VAL A 294 -0.03 3.26 -9.31
CA VAL A 294 1.35 3.04 -8.86
C VAL A 294 1.37 2.18 -7.61
N ASN A 295 2.06 1.05 -7.70
CA ASN A 295 2.36 0.22 -6.55
C ASN A 295 3.75 0.59 -6.00
N VAL A 296 3.78 1.51 -5.05
CA VAL A 296 5.01 2.01 -4.43
C VAL A 296 5.78 0.88 -3.72
N ALA A 297 5.07 -0.05 -3.09
CA ALA A 297 5.68 -1.15 -2.34
C ALA A 297 6.49 -2.10 -3.23
N THR A 298 6.09 -2.29 -4.49
CA THR A 298 6.80 -3.12 -5.47
C THR A 298 7.64 -2.32 -6.45
N GLY A 299 7.57 -0.98 -6.42
CA GLY A 299 8.27 -0.09 -7.34
C GLY A 299 7.77 -0.19 -8.78
N LYS A 300 6.47 -0.49 -8.99
CA LYS A 300 5.87 -0.66 -10.32
C LYS A 300 4.78 0.38 -10.58
N ALA A 301 4.73 0.86 -11.83
CA ALA A 301 3.64 1.64 -12.38
C ALA A 301 2.87 0.81 -13.42
N TYR A 302 1.56 1.02 -13.49
CA TYR A 302 0.64 0.40 -14.45
C TYR A 302 -0.16 1.51 -15.10
N PHE A 303 -0.25 1.52 -16.42
CA PHE A 303 -0.89 2.62 -17.15
C PHE A 303 -1.50 2.15 -18.45
N ALA A 304 -2.57 2.84 -18.85
CA ALA A 304 -3.19 2.71 -20.16
C ALA A 304 -2.77 3.87 -21.05
N GLY A 305 -2.63 3.63 -22.34
CA GLY A 305 -2.31 4.71 -23.25
C GLY A 305 -2.45 4.35 -24.73
N TYR A 306 -2.48 5.38 -25.55
CA TYR A 306 -2.48 5.27 -27.00
C TYR A 306 -1.10 4.93 -27.55
N ALA A 307 -1.13 4.30 -28.75
CA ALA A 307 0.07 4.03 -29.50
C ALA A 307 0.71 5.33 -30.02
N VAL A 308 1.99 5.51 -29.72
CA VAL A 308 2.82 6.56 -30.30
C VAL A 308 4.02 5.92 -30.98
N ALA A 309 4.06 5.96 -32.29
CA ALA A 309 5.09 5.31 -33.08
C ALA A 309 6.50 5.82 -32.73
N GLY A 310 7.44 4.88 -32.54
CA GLY A 310 8.82 5.20 -32.18
C GLY A 310 9.08 5.49 -30.72
N THR A 311 8.08 5.31 -29.86
CA THR A 311 8.20 5.47 -28.39
C THR A 311 8.23 4.13 -27.68
N ALA A 312 8.27 4.16 -26.33
CA ALA A 312 8.15 2.97 -25.48
C ALA A 312 6.74 2.32 -25.52
N MET A 313 5.74 3.00 -26.07
CA MET A 313 4.36 2.53 -26.23
C MET A 313 3.97 2.53 -27.73
N PRO A 314 4.47 1.59 -28.54
CA PRO A 314 4.21 1.56 -29.98
C PRO A 314 2.78 1.12 -30.34
N ASP A 315 2.05 0.51 -29.41
CA ASP A 315 0.70 -0.04 -29.59
C ASP A 315 -0.24 0.47 -28.49
N ASN A 316 -1.52 0.61 -28.82
CA ASN A 316 -2.56 0.80 -27.80
C ASN A 316 -2.54 -0.34 -26.78
N GLY A 317 -2.70 -0.02 -25.49
CA GLY A 317 -2.75 -1.10 -24.49
C GLY A 317 -2.55 -0.69 -23.06
N ILE A 318 -2.43 -1.73 -22.25
CA ILE A 318 -2.08 -1.65 -20.84
C ILE A 318 -0.60 -2.02 -20.70
N TYR A 319 0.13 -1.18 -20.00
CA TYR A 319 1.56 -1.30 -19.81
C TYR A 319 1.93 -1.36 -18.33
N THR A 320 3.07 -1.93 -18.04
CA THR A 320 3.77 -1.81 -16.76
C THR A 320 5.20 -1.33 -16.97
N SER A 321 5.73 -0.62 -15.99
CA SER A 321 7.14 -0.22 -15.92
C SER A 321 7.62 -0.23 -14.48
N ASN A 322 8.92 -0.02 -14.28
CA ASN A 322 9.38 0.48 -13.00
C ASN A 322 8.85 1.90 -12.77
N ILE A 323 8.79 2.33 -11.52
CA ILE A 323 8.31 3.68 -11.14
C ILE A 323 9.12 4.81 -11.80
N ASP A 324 10.39 4.54 -12.14
CA ASP A 324 11.28 5.46 -12.85
C ASP A 324 11.12 5.43 -14.38
N GLY A 325 10.10 4.75 -14.89
CA GLY A 325 9.83 4.63 -16.33
C GLY A 325 10.70 3.63 -17.08
N THR A 326 11.60 2.92 -16.40
CA THR A 326 12.40 1.86 -17.02
C THR A 326 11.62 0.56 -17.17
N GLN A 327 12.07 -0.35 -18.03
CA GLN A 327 11.47 -1.68 -18.26
C GLN A 327 9.98 -1.61 -18.67
N VAL A 328 9.64 -0.72 -19.59
CA VAL A 328 8.27 -0.63 -20.13
C VAL A 328 7.91 -1.91 -20.87
N GLN A 329 6.79 -2.52 -20.49
CA GLN A 329 6.29 -3.76 -21.08
C GLN A 329 4.77 -3.70 -21.26
N LYS A 330 4.29 -4.06 -22.45
CA LYS A 330 2.87 -4.24 -22.70
C LYS A 330 2.38 -5.52 -22.05
N ILE A 331 1.29 -5.43 -21.28
CA ILE A 331 0.72 -6.55 -20.53
C ILE A 331 -0.75 -6.82 -20.87
N GLY A 332 -1.43 -5.91 -21.58
CA GLY A 332 -2.84 -6.07 -21.93
C GLY A 332 -3.29 -5.19 -23.07
N GLU A 333 -4.54 -5.43 -23.50
CA GLU A 333 -5.28 -4.64 -24.49
C GLU A 333 -6.48 -3.99 -23.80
N TYR A 334 -6.91 -2.80 -24.26
CA TYR A 334 -8.11 -2.15 -23.74
C TYR A 334 -9.28 -2.05 -24.75
N GLY A 335 -9.17 -2.71 -25.90
CA GLY A 335 -10.19 -2.74 -26.95
C GLY A 335 -9.94 -1.71 -28.05
N LEU A 336 -11.02 -1.33 -28.76
CA LEU A 336 -10.98 -0.41 -29.89
C LEU A 336 -11.09 1.07 -29.49
N LYS A 337 -11.53 1.34 -28.27
CA LYS A 337 -11.72 2.69 -27.73
C LYS A 337 -10.89 2.87 -26.46
N ALA A 338 -10.36 4.05 -26.30
CA ALA A 338 -9.62 4.46 -25.11
C ALA A 338 -10.41 4.26 -23.82
N THR A 339 -9.69 4.03 -22.75
CA THR A 339 -10.26 3.78 -21.44
C THR A 339 -9.40 4.40 -20.34
N TRP A 340 -10.05 4.93 -19.31
CA TRP A 340 -9.43 5.66 -18.20
C TRP A 340 -9.36 4.84 -16.91
N GLY A 341 -9.43 3.51 -17.00
CA GLY A 341 -9.49 2.68 -15.80
C GLY A 341 -8.35 1.66 -15.71
N VAL A 342 -7.48 1.84 -14.71
CA VAL A 342 -6.51 0.86 -14.21
C VAL A 342 -6.56 0.89 -12.69
N ALA A 343 -6.59 -0.27 -12.03
CA ALA A 343 -6.61 -0.37 -10.57
C ALA A 343 -5.91 -1.65 -10.09
N ILE A 344 -5.39 -1.65 -8.87
CA ILE A 344 -4.67 -2.76 -8.27
C ILE A 344 -5.38 -3.27 -7.00
N ASP A 345 -5.57 -4.58 -6.91
CA ASP A 345 -5.80 -5.30 -5.66
C ASP A 345 -4.44 -5.78 -5.13
N ASP A 346 -3.85 -5.02 -4.24
CA ASP A 346 -2.55 -5.30 -3.64
C ASP A 346 -2.56 -6.56 -2.77
N LYS A 347 -3.67 -6.85 -2.10
CA LYS A 347 -3.83 -8.02 -1.23
C LYS A 347 -3.81 -9.32 -2.01
N ARG A 348 -4.50 -9.36 -3.17
CA ARG A 348 -4.63 -10.58 -3.98
C ARG A 348 -3.69 -10.60 -5.16
N GLY A 349 -2.86 -9.55 -5.34
CA GLY A 349 -1.93 -9.43 -6.46
C GLY A 349 -2.65 -9.38 -7.80
N LYS A 350 -3.79 -8.68 -7.87
CA LYS A 350 -4.59 -8.55 -9.08
C LYS A 350 -4.54 -7.14 -9.65
N LEU A 351 -4.56 -7.08 -10.97
CA LEU A 351 -4.69 -5.89 -11.78
C LEU A 351 -6.05 -5.91 -12.46
N PHE A 352 -6.72 -4.77 -12.48
CA PHE A 352 -7.98 -4.54 -13.19
C PHE A 352 -7.78 -3.45 -14.23
N TRP A 353 -8.42 -3.59 -15.38
CA TRP A 353 -8.50 -2.51 -16.36
C TRP A 353 -9.79 -2.56 -17.15
N SER A 354 -10.23 -1.39 -17.62
CA SER A 354 -11.36 -1.26 -18.52
C SER A 354 -10.99 -1.72 -19.93
N PHE A 355 -11.95 -2.40 -20.58
CA PHE A 355 -11.88 -2.81 -21.98
C PHE A 355 -13.19 -2.45 -22.66
N LYS A 356 -13.15 -1.72 -23.78
CA LYS A 356 -14.36 -1.33 -24.52
C LYS A 356 -14.09 -1.21 -26.01
N ASN A 357 -15.15 -1.45 -26.82
CA ASN A 357 -15.07 -1.34 -28.28
C ASN A 357 -15.88 -0.15 -28.81
N SER A 358 -16.75 0.43 -28.00
CA SER A 358 -17.52 1.61 -28.32
C SER A 358 -17.47 2.67 -27.20
N ASN A 359 -17.93 3.88 -27.48
CA ASN A 359 -17.96 4.93 -26.46
C ASN A 359 -19.19 4.83 -25.53
N TYR A 360 -20.29 4.19 -25.97
CA TYR A 360 -21.55 4.20 -25.24
C TYR A 360 -22.28 2.86 -25.16
N ALA A 361 -21.99 1.91 -26.07
CA ALA A 361 -22.64 0.61 -26.01
C ALA A 361 -22.07 -0.24 -24.85
N PRO A 362 -22.88 -1.12 -24.26
CA PRO A 362 -22.43 -2.01 -23.19
C PRO A 362 -21.67 -3.23 -23.77
N ASP A 363 -20.73 -3.00 -24.66
CA ASP A 363 -19.92 -4.00 -25.36
C ASP A 363 -18.51 -4.17 -24.75
N GLY A 364 -18.29 -3.54 -23.62
CA GLY A 364 -17.05 -3.60 -22.87
C GLY A 364 -17.13 -4.49 -21.63
N LYS A 365 -16.06 -4.47 -20.87
CA LYS A 365 -15.84 -5.31 -19.69
C LYS A 365 -14.75 -4.72 -18.80
N ILE A 366 -14.68 -5.19 -17.57
CA ILE A 366 -13.50 -5.08 -16.73
C ILE A 366 -12.75 -6.42 -16.82
N ILE A 367 -11.50 -6.35 -17.21
CA ILE A 367 -10.58 -7.49 -17.21
C ILE A 367 -9.87 -7.52 -15.84
N ARG A 368 -9.76 -8.73 -15.27
CA ARG A 368 -8.93 -9.02 -14.09
C ARG A 368 -7.77 -9.92 -14.52
N ALA A 369 -6.56 -9.64 -14.03
CA ALA A 369 -5.38 -10.43 -14.32
C ALA A 369 -4.44 -10.48 -13.10
N ASN A 370 -3.36 -11.24 -13.19
CA ASN A 370 -2.22 -11.09 -12.29
C ASN A 370 -1.48 -9.79 -12.61
N LEU A 371 -0.65 -9.29 -11.67
CA LEU A 371 0.10 -8.03 -11.86
C LEU A 371 1.08 -8.06 -13.04
N ASP A 372 1.50 -9.23 -13.50
CA ASP A 372 2.34 -9.42 -14.69
C ASP A 372 1.52 -9.51 -16.01
N GLY A 373 0.21 -9.35 -15.94
CA GLY A 373 -0.71 -9.46 -17.07
C GLY A 373 -1.09 -10.89 -17.46
N THR A 374 -0.62 -11.92 -16.75
CA THR A 374 -1.05 -13.31 -16.97
C THR A 374 -2.38 -13.64 -16.31
N GLY A 375 -2.98 -14.78 -16.63
CA GLY A 375 -4.23 -15.22 -16.00
C GLY A 375 -5.40 -14.28 -16.22
N LYS A 376 -5.49 -13.67 -17.41
CA LYS A 376 -6.56 -12.74 -17.78
C LYS A 376 -7.90 -13.43 -17.80
N GLU A 377 -8.92 -12.75 -17.26
CA GLU A 377 -10.30 -13.17 -17.29
C GLU A 377 -11.25 -11.99 -17.50
N ASP A 378 -12.33 -12.21 -18.19
CA ASP A 378 -13.44 -11.27 -18.33
C ASP A 378 -14.25 -11.28 -17.00
N TRP A 379 -14.01 -10.31 -16.13
CA TRP A 379 -14.53 -10.37 -14.75
C TRP A 379 -15.93 -9.75 -14.61
N ILE A 380 -16.13 -8.56 -15.21
CA ILE A 380 -17.46 -7.91 -15.31
C ILE A 380 -17.68 -7.62 -16.78
N THR A 381 -18.80 -8.07 -17.36
CA THR A 381 -19.09 -7.97 -18.80
C THR A 381 -20.40 -7.27 -19.07
N GLY A 382 -20.63 -6.85 -20.31
CA GLY A 382 -21.87 -6.21 -20.71
C GLY A 382 -22.02 -4.77 -20.19
N ILE A 383 -20.91 -4.07 -20.00
CA ILE A 383 -20.83 -2.70 -19.49
C ILE A 383 -19.98 -1.83 -20.43
N ASN A 384 -19.92 -0.52 -20.17
CA ASN A 384 -18.99 0.39 -20.83
C ASN A 384 -18.14 1.10 -19.76
N PRO A 385 -17.11 0.44 -19.22
CA PRO A 385 -16.35 0.95 -18.08
C PRO A 385 -15.43 2.10 -18.52
N GLN A 386 -15.23 3.07 -17.62
CA GLN A 386 -14.32 4.19 -17.78
C GLN A 386 -13.25 4.17 -16.70
N ALA A 387 -13.27 5.12 -15.76
CA ALA A 387 -12.33 5.21 -14.66
C ALA A 387 -12.59 4.14 -13.58
N MET A 388 -11.53 3.79 -12.84
CA MET A 388 -11.64 2.90 -11.69
C MET A 388 -10.55 3.18 -10.66
N GLN A 389 -10.85 2.86 -9.39
CA GLN A 389 -9.90 2.90 -8.29
C GLN A 389 -10.19 1.79 -7.29
N ALA A 390 -9.14 1.08 -6.86
CA ALA A 390 -9.22 0.10 -5.76
C ALA A 390 -8.63 0.70 -4.49
N VAL A 391 -9.36 0.61 -3.39
CA VAL A 391 -8.94 1.19 -2.11
C VAL A 391 -9.32 0.34 -0.91
N TRP A 392 -8.62 0.53 0.20
CA TRP A 392 -9.02 0.04 1.50
C TRP A 392 -9.87 1.10 2.22
N ILE A 393 -11.13 0.79 2.49
CA ILE A 393 -12.06 1.73 3.10
C ILE A 393 -12.95 1.06 4.15
N LYS A 394 -13.37 1.81 5.14
CA LYS A 394 -14.38 1.38 6.11
C LYS A 394 -15.77 1.74 5.57
N LEU A 395 -16.49 0.75 5.06
CA LEU A 395 -17.86 0.89 4.61
C LEU A 395 -18.84 1.16 5.76
#